data_4b34b09a201efe843d5fd1b7d1619798
#
_entry.id   4b34b09a201efe843d5fd1b7d1619798
#
_cell.length_a   1.000
_cell.length_b   1.000
_cell.length_c   1.000
_cell.angle_alpha   90.00
_cell.angle_beta   90.00
_cell.angle_gamma   90.00
#
_symmetry.space_group_name_H-M   'P 1'
#
loop_
_entity.id
_entity.type
_entity.pdbx_description
1 polymer ?
#
loop_
_entity_poly.entity_id
_entity_poly.type
_entity_poly.pdbx_seq_one_letter_code
_entity_poly.pdbx_strand_id
1 'polypeptide(L)'
;QAIRKVADLGWQPLHLLNSVSNSVGSVLKPAGFDKSEGVISALYLKDPTDPAWEGDPDYKEWLDWMNTYFPDGDKTDAFTAYGYAVCNTIIEVIKNMGDDITRANLMKQAASLKDLQVPMLLPGITINTGPDDFYPIEQMQLVKFDGSEWVRFGPVLSGTRVGGGGS
;
A
#
# COMPACT_ATOMS: atom_id res chain seq x y z
N GLN A 1 -18.64 5.84 -5.47
CA GLN A 1 -19.76 6.77 -5.71
C GLN A 1 -19.27 8.14 -6.21
N ALA A 2 -18.29 8.78 -5.55
CA ALA A 2 -17.79 10.11 -5.89
C ALA A 2 -17.32 10.21 -7.36
N ILE A 3 -16.45 9.29 -7.80
CA ILE A 3 -15.91 9.26 -9.17
C ILE A 3 -17.06 9.26 -10.21
N ARG A 4 -18.04 8.37 -10.03
CA ARG A 4 -19.21 8.32 -10.93
C ARG A 4 -19.96 9.64 -10.95
N LYS A 5 -20.20 10.22 -9.77
CA LYS A 5 -20.98 11.47 -9.69
C LYS A 5 -20.27 12.64 -10.33
N VAL A 6 -18.93 12.73 -10.17
CA VAL A 6 -18.10 13.74 -10.85
C VAL A 6 -18.25 13.62 -12.37
N ALA A 7 -18.11 12.38 -12.90
CA ALA A 7 -18.29 12.12 -14.32
C ALA A 7 -19.72 12.42 -14.82
N ASP A 8 -20.74 11.98 -14.08
CA ASP A 8 -22.15 12.19 -14.44
C ASP A 8 -22.54 13.69 -14.47
N LEU A 9 -21.84 14.53 -13.72
CA LEU A 9 -22.01 15.98 -13.74
C LEU A 9 -21.22 16.67 -14.86
N GLY A 10 -20.40 15.94 -15.63
CA GLY A 10 -19.48 16.52 -16.59
C GLY A 10 -18.41 17.43 -15.99
N TRP A 11 -18.21 17.33 -14.66
CA TRP A 11 -17.23 18.14 -13.95
C TRP A 11 -15.84 17.52 -14.11
N GLN A 12 -14.85 18.35 -14.49
CA GLN A 12 -13.45 17.92 -14.73
C GLN A 12 -12.50 18.57 -13.71
N PRO A 13 -12.54 18.19 -12.44
CA PRO A 13 -11.62 18.69 -11.44
C PRO A 13 -10.26 18.01 -11.53
N LEU A 14 -9.24 18.60 -10.90
CA LEU A 14 -8.09 17.82 -10.44
C LEU A 14 -8.59 16.90 -9.32
N HIS A 15 -8.74 15.60 -9.63
CA HIS A 15 -9.30 14.63 -8.70
C HIS A 15 -8.18 13.88 -7.97
N LEU A 16 -7.96 14.24 -6.70
CA LEU A 16 -7.04 13.54 -5.82
C LEU A 16 -7.82 12.50 -5.01
N LEU A 17 -7.41 11.23 -5.13
CA LEU A 17 -8.02 10.10 -4.44
C LEU A 17 -7.12 9.63 -3.30
N ASN A 18 -7.71 9.40 -2.14
CA ASN A 18 -6.99 8.87 -0.99
C ASN A 18 -6.43 7.47 -1.28
N SER A 19 -5.22 7.18 -0.77
CA SER A 19 -4.51 5.91 -1.00
C SER A 19 -5.29 4.66 -0.55
N VAL A 20 -6.15 4.76 0.47
CA VAL A 20 -6.99 3.62 0.91
C VAL A 20 -8.21 3.39 0.02
N SER A 21 -8.43 4.20 -1.00
CA SER A 21 -9.58 4.09 -1.92
C SER A 21 -9.15 3.89 -3.36
N ASN A 22 -7.92 3.45 -3.61
CA ASN A 22 -7.34 3.41 -4.95
C ASN A 22 -7.18 2.00 -5.55
N SER A 23 -7.70 0.95 -4.92
CA SER A 23 -7.69 -0.40 -5.49
C SER A 23 -8.34 -0.41 -6.87
N VAL A 24 -7.61 -0.89 -7.87
CA VAL A 24 -8.13 -0.98 -9.24
C VAL A 24 -9.30 -1.96 -9.28
N GLY A 25 -9.14 -3.15 -8.69
CA GLY A 25 -10.16 -4.19 -8.71
C GLY A 25 -11.42 -3.82 -7.94
N SER A 26 -11.29 -3.41 -6.69
CA SER A 26 -12.43 -3.20 -5.78
C SER A 26 -13.02 -1.78 -5.81
N VAL A 27 -12.32 -0.78 -6.35
CA VAL A 27 -12.78 0.62 -6.36
C VAL A 27 -12.93 1.19 -7.77
N LEU A 28 -11.86 1.19 -8.58
CA LEU A 28 -11.90 1.85 -9.90
C LEU A 28 -12.73 1.07 -10.91
N LYS A 29 -12.58 -0.25 -10.95
CA LYS A 29 -13.37 -1.12 -11.85
C LYS A 29 -14.88 -0.96 -11.61
N PRO A 30 -15.41 -1.02 -10.37
CA PRO A 30 -16.82 -0.74 -10.12
C PRO A 30 -17.22 0.72 -10.38
N ALA A 31 -16.29 1.68 -10.29
CA ALA A 31 -16.58 3.08 -10.61
C ALA A 31 -16.73 3.33 -12.11
N GLY A 32 -16.04 2.53 -12.92
CA GLY A 32 -15.88 2.69 -14.36
C GLY A 32 -14.49 3.22 -14.69
N PHE A 33 -13.74 2.51 -15.51
CA PHE A 33 -12.38 2.90 -15.87
C PHE A 33 -12.36 4.21 -16.67
N ASP A 34 -13.29 4.36 -17.59
CA ASP A 34 -13.52 5.58 -18.37
C ASP A 34 -13.79 6.81 -17.50
N LYS A 35 -14.49 6.62 -16.38
CA LYS A 35 -14.81 7.67 -15.41
C LYS A 35 -13.68 7.94 -14.42
N SER A 36 -12.73 7.02 -14.32
CA SER A 36 -11.60 7.08 -13.39
C SER A 36 -10.33 7.60 -14.05
N GLU A 37 -10.31 7.73 -15.38
CA GLU A 37 -9.15 8.25 -16.11
C GLU A 37 -8.76 9.66 -15.62
N GLY A 38 -7.48 9.86 -15.40
CA GLY A 38 -6.94 11.13 -14.92
C GLY A 38 -6.96 11.33 -13.42
N VAL A 39 -7.59 10.42 -12.64
CA VAL A 39 -7.54 10.45 -11.18
C VAL A 39 -6.09 10.27 -10.72
N ILE A 40 -5.68 11.06 -9.74
CA ILE A 40 -4.36 11.00 -9.11
C ILE A 40 -4.49 10.41 -7.72
N SER A 41 -3.57 9.54 -7.35
CA SER A 41 -3.46 8.96 -6.01
C SER A 41 -2.00 8.79 -5.61
N ALA A 42 -1.76 8.12 -4.49
CA ALA A 42 -0.44 7.71 -4.04
C ALA A 42 -0.45 6.25 -3.63
N LEU A 43 0.61 5.53 -3.97
CA LEU A 43 0.81 4.13 -3.63
C LEU A 43 2.06 3.96 -2.77
N TYR A 44 2.05 2.98 -1.89
CA TYR A 44 3.23 2.45 -1.20
C TYR A 44 3.35 0.93 -1.39
N LEU A 45 2.31 0.30 -1.94
CA LEU A 45 2.27 -1.13 -2.29
C LEU A 45 2.25 -1.31 -3.80
N LYS A 46 2.73 -2.46 -4.25
CA LYS A 46 2.53 -2.95 -5.62
C LYS A 46 1.05 -3.26 -5.83
N ASP A 47 0.42 -2.64 -6.83
CA ASP A 47 -0.97 -2.99 -7.17
C ASP A 47 -0.99 -4.37 -7.85
N PRO A 48 -1.81 -5.32 -7.37
CA PRO A 48 -1.85 -6.67 -7.95
C PRO A 48 -2.32 -6.72 -9.41
N THR A 49 -2.92 -5.66 -9.91
CA THR A 49 -3.41 -5.59 -11.30
C THR A 49 -2.40 -4.97 -12.26
N ASP A 50 -1.28 -4.43 -11.76
CA ASP A 50 -0.24 -3.81 -12.58
C ASP A 50 0.64 -4.92 -13.21
N PRO A 51 0.62 -5.07 -14.55
CA PRO A 51 1.39 -6.10 -15.24
C PRO A 51 2.91 -5.94 -15.08
N ALA A 52 3.40 -4.78 -14.67
CA ALA A 52 4.81 -4.55 -14.41
C ALA A 52 5.36 -5.48 -13.30
N TRP A 53 4.49 -6.03 -12.45
CA TRP A 53 4.88 -6.92 -11.36
C TRP A 53 4.83 -8.41 -11.68
N GLU A 54 4.34 -8.84 -12.85
CA GLU A 54 4.22 -10.27 -13.21
C GLU A 54 5.54 -11.04 -13.12
N GLY A 55 6.68 -10.36 -13.37
CA GLY A 55 8.02 -10.92 -13.25
C GLY A 55 8.64 -10.79 -11.85
N ASP A 56 8.05 -10.01 -10.97
CA ASP A 56 8.60 -9.64 -9.67
C ASP A 56 8.55 -10.79 -8.66
N PRO A 57 9.65 -11.09 -7.93
CA PRO A 57 9.69 -12.19 -6.96
C PRO A 57 8.66 -12.06 -5.83
N ASP A 58 8.50 -10.86 -5.26
CA ASP A 58 7.57 -10.62 -4.15
C ASP A 58 6.12 -10.80 -4.59
N TYR A 59 5.82 -10.36 -5.82
CA TYR A 59 4.49 -10.56 -6.41
C TYR A 59 4.19 -12.05 -6.60
N LYS A 60 5.15 -12.84 -7.09
CA LYS A 60 4.99 -14.29 -7.25
C LYS A 60 4.81 -14.98 -5.92
N GLU A 61 5.58 -14.61 -4.90
CA GLU A 61 5.46 -15.16 -3.56
C GLU A 61 4.07 -14.89 -2.97
N TRP A 62 3.58 -13.65 -3.08
CA TRP A 62 2.23 -13.30 -2.67
C TRP A 62 1.16 -14.09 -3.44
N LEU A 63 1.31 -14.22 -4.76
CA LEU A 63 0.34 -14.94 -5.60
C LEU A 63 0.30 -16.44 -5.26
N ASP A 64 1.45 -17.05 -5.01
CA ASP A 64 1.56 -18.45 -4.60
C ASP A 64 0.92 -18.66 -3.21
N TRP A 65 1.14 -17.72 -2.29
CA TRP A 65 0.49 -17.71 -0.99
C TRP A 65 -1.04 -17.61 -1.13
N MET A 66 -1.54 -16.68 -1.96
CA MET A 66 -2.97 -16.53 -2.25
C MET A 66 -3.57 -17.82 -2.82
N ASN A 67 -2.88 -18.44 -3.78
CA ASN A 67 -3.36 -19.68 -4.40
C ASN A 67 -3.40 -20.85 -3.41
N THR A 68 -2.49 -20.88 -2.44
CA THR A 68 -2.36 -21.96 -1.45
C THR A 68 -3.33 -21.81 -0.30
N TYR A 69 -3.43 -20.61 0.28
CA TYR A 69 -4.11 -20.38 1.56
C TYR A 69 -5.40 -19.60 1.44
N PHE A 70 -5.59 -18.88 0.34
CA PHE A 70 -6.81 -18.12 0.07
C PHE A 70 -7.20 -18.19 -1.42
N PRO A 71 -7.43 -19.41 -1.96
CA PRO A 71 -7.66 -19.63 -3.40
C PRO A 71 -8.89 -18.89 -3.94
N ASP A 72 -9.93 -18.73 -3.11
CA ASP A 72 -11.17 -18.03 -3.47
C ASP A 72 -11.07 -16.49 -3.26
N GLY A 73 -9.94 -16.01 -2.77
CA GLY A 73 -9.72 -14.56 -2.56
C GLY A 73 -9.57 -13.81 -3.87
N ASP A 74 -10.08 -12.59 -3.90
CA ASP A 74 -9.93 -11.70 -5.07
C ASP A 74 -8.47 -11.21 -5.18
N LYS A 75 -7.76 -11.75 -6.17
CA LYS A 75 -6.37 -11.41 -6.47
C LYS A 75 -6.21 -10.06 -7.19
N THR A 76 -7.30 -9.38 -7.49
CA THR A 76 -7.29 -8.01 -8.06
C THR A 76 -7.52 -6.95 -7.01
N ASP A 77 -7.84 -7.34 -5.78
CA ASP A 77 -8.05 -6.41 -4.68
C ASP A 77 -6.73 -6.09 -3.96
N ALA A 78 -6.33 -4.82 -3.99
CA ALA A 78 -5.12 -4.34 -3.33
C ALA A 78 -5.10 -4.59 -1.80
N PHE A 79 -6.27 -4.77 -1.17
CA PHE A 79 -6.34 -5.11 0.25
C PHE A 79 -5.78 -6.50 0.58
N THR A 80 -5.77 -7.43 -0.35
CA THR A 80 -5.12 -8.74 -0.16
C THR A 80 -3.60 -8.60 -0.09
N ALA A 81 -3.00 -7.77 -0.94
CA ALA A 81 -1.59 -7.42 -0.90
C ALA A 81 -1.23 -6.66 0.40
N TYR A 82 -2.11 -5.72 0.82
CA TYR A 82 -1.95 -5.01 2.09
C TYR A 82 -1.92 -5.98 3.28
N GLY A 83 -2.90 -6.86 3.39
CA GLY A 83 -2.96 -7.85 4.46
C GLY A 83 -1.72 -8.73 4.50
N TYR A 84 -1.22 -9.16 3.35
CA TYR A 84 0.00 -9.95 3.23
C TYR A 84 1.24 -9.19 3.72
N ALA A 85 1.42 -7.93 3.32
CA ALA A 85 2.53 -7.09 3.78
C ALA A 85 2.49 -6.82 5.29
N VAL A 86 1.30 -6.58 5.86
CA VAL A 86 1.10 -6.43 7.31
C VAL A 86 1.48 -7.70 8.05
N CYS A 87 1.03 -8.88 7.58
CA CYS A 87 1.39 -10.15 8.20
C CYS A 87 2.90 -10.39 8.17
N ASN A 88 3.58 -10.11 7.05
CA ASN A 88 5.03 -10.23 6.96
C ASN A 88 5.73 -9.26 7.93
N THR A 89 5.23 -8.05 8.10
CA THR A 89 5.75 -7.10 9.10
C THR A 89 5.65 -7.67 10.51
N ILE A 90 4.50 -8.26 10.89
CA ILE A 90 4.33 -8.88 12.21
C ILE A 90 5.24 -10.09 12.38
N ILE A 91 5.44 -10.90 11.35
CA ILE A 91 6.38 -12.04 11.39
C ILE A 91 7.79 -11.55 11.71
N GLU A 92 8.27 -10.46 11.08
CA GLU A 92 9.58 -9.89 11.39
C GLU A 92 9.67 -9.35 12.83
N VAL A 93 8.62 -8.70 13.32
CA VAL A 93 8.54 -8.28 14.73
C VAL A 93 8.67 -9.49 15.67
N ILE A 94 7.96 -10.59 15.39
CA ILE A 94 8.00 -11.82 16.20
C ILE A 94 9.40 -12.46 16.14
N LYS A 95 10.02 -12.53 14.96
CA LYS A 95 11.40 -13.03 14.82
C LYS A 95 12.39 -12.22 15.67
N ASN A 96 12.24 -10.90 15.72
CA ASN A 96 13.08 -10.01 16.49
C ASN A 96 12.90 -10.15 18.02
N MET A 97 11.80 -10.75 18.47
CA MET A 97 11.57 -11.02 19.90
C MET A 97 12.50 -12.08 20.46
N GLY A 98 13.00 -13.00 19.62
CA GLY A 98 13.77 -14.15 20.08
C GLY A 98 12.95 -15.02 21.07
N ASP A 99 13.61 -15.43 22.15
CA ASP A 99 12.98 -16.29 23.17
C ASP A 99 12.11 -15.53 24.20
N ASP A 100 12.18 -14.20 24.21
CA ASP A 100 11.36 -13.35 25.10
C ASP A 100 10.00 -13.03 24.44
N ILE A 101 9.07 -13.97 24.52
CA ILE A 101 7.70 -13.87 23.97
C ILE A 101 6.78 -13.16 24.97
N THR A 102 7.16 -11.94 25.36
CA THR A 102 6.34 -11.09 26.23
C THR A 102 5.67 -9.96 25.44
N ARG A 103 4.51 -9.50 25.93
CA ARG A 103 3.83 -8.34 25.34
C ARG A 103 4.72 -7.09 25.35
N ALA A 104 5.50 -6.90 26.41
CA ALA A 104 6.41 -5.76 26.51
C ALA A 104 7.48 -5.79 25.42
N ASN A 105 8.09 -6.97 25.18
CA ASN A 105 9.06 -7.12 24.12
C ASN A 105 8.42 -6.99 22.71
N LEU A 106 7.22 -7.55 22.50
CA LEU A 106 6.50 -7.35 21.24
C LEU A 106 6.33 -5.86 20.92
N MET A 107 5.86 -5.08 21.86
CA MET A 107 5.68 -3.63 21.67
C MET A 107 7.00 -2.92 21.45
N LYS A 108 8.05 -3.31 22.15
CA LYS A 108 9.41 -2.77 21.95
C LYS A 108 9.93 -3.03 20.54
N GLN A 109 9.79 -4.27 20.05
CA GLN A 109 10.25 -4.64 18.70
C GLN A 109 9.40 -3.93 17.63
N ALA A 110 8.09 -3.87 17.81
CA ALA A 110 7.19 -3.16 16.89
C ALA A 110 7.48 -1.66 16.82
N ALA A 111 7.97 -1.05 17.89
CA ALA A 111 8.34 0.36 17.96
C ALA A 111 9.83 0.63 17.66
N SER A 112 10.52 -0.30 16.99
CA SER A 112 11.96 -0.16 16.69
C SER A 112 12.35 -0.68 15.31
N LEU A 113 11.39 -0.76 14.38
CA LEU A 113 11.65 -1.16 13.01
C LEU A 113 12.46 -0.10 12.28
N LYS A 114 13.47 -0.53 11.52
CA LYS A 114 14.33 0.36 10.73
C LYS A 114 14.55 -0.24 9.35
N ASP A 115 14.24 0.55 8.33
CA ASP A 115 14.43 0.22 6.92
C ASP A 115 13.96 -1.18 6.55
N LEU A 116 12.90 -1.65 7.26
CA LEU A 116 12.35 -2.97 7.04
C LEU A 116 11.67 -3.02 5.66
N GLN A 117 12.10 -3.97 4.86
CA GLN A 117 11.47 -4.30 3.59
C GLN A 117 10.65 -5.57 3.76
N VAL A 118 9.43 -5.54 3.30
CA VAL A 118 8.55 -6.71 3.24
C VAL A 118 7.99 -6.86 1.83
N PRO A 119 7.60 -8.08 1.43
CA PRO A 119 7.00 -8.30 0.11
C PRO A 119 5.82 -7.37 -0.14
N MET A 120 5.62 -7.03 -1.40
CA MET A 120 4.57 -6.13 -1.92
C MET A 120 4.74 -4.64 -1.62
N LEU A 121 5.76 -4.19 -0.89
CA LEU A 121 6.11 -2.76 -0.88
C LEU A 121 6.68 -2.33 -2.24
N LEU A 122 6.39 -1.08 -2.63
CA LEU A 122 7.05 -0.48 -3.80
C LEU A 122 8.56 -0.33 -3.56
N PRO A 123 9.39 -0.47 -4.60
CA PRO A 123 10.83 -0.23 -4.49
C PRO A 123 11.14 1.14 -3.89
N GLY A 124 12.05 1.16 -2.91
CA GLY A 124 12.49 2.38 -2.22
C GLY A 124 11.58 2.82 -1.07
N ILE A 125 10.51 2.09 -0.79
CA ILE A 125 9.65 2.30 0.37
C ILE A 125 9.99 1.28 1.44
N THR A 126 10.15 1.73 2.69
CA THR A 126 10.53 0.91 3.83
C THR A 126 9.64 1.21 5.04
N ILE A 127 9.55 0.25 5.94
CA ILE A 127 8.82 0.38 7.21
C ILE A 127 9.78 0.87 8.28
N ASN A 128 9.41 1.96 8.93
CA ASN A 128 10.15 2.54 10.05
C ASN A 128 9.21 2.86 11.18
N THR A 129 9.64 2.60 12.42
CA THR A 129 8.90 2.95 13.63
C THR A 129 9.86 3.38 14.72
N GLY A 130 9.35 4.09 15.72
CA GLY A 130 10.13 4.55 16.87
C GLY A 130 9.29 4.56 18.15
N PRO A 131 9.91 4.83 19.33
CA PRO A 131 9.18 4.88 20.60
C PRO A 131 8.06 5.92 20.62
N ASP A 132 8.22 7.00 19.86
CA ASP A 132 7.26 8.09 19.74
C ASP A 132 6.69 8.20 18.32
N ASP A 133 6.97 7.20 17.48
CA ASP A 133 6.56 7.15 16.08
C ASP A 133 5.97 5.80 15.70
N PHE A 134 4.64 5.78 15.55
CA PHE A 134 3.87 4.60 15.20
C PHE A 134 3.32 4.64 13.77
N TYR A 135 3.84 5.54 12.91
CA TYR A 135 3.49 5.62 11.48
C TYR A 135 4.50 4.81 10.66
N PRO A 136 4.21 3.54 10.34
CA PRO A 136 5.20 2.65 9.74
C PRO A 136 5.55 3.02 8.30
N ILE A 137 4.64 3.67 7.58
CA ILE A 137 4.84 4.11 6.19
C ILE A 137 4.79 5.63 6.12
N GLU A 138 5.91 6.23 5.78
CA GLU A 138 6.07 7.68 5.59
C GLU A 138 6.50 8.05 4.17
N GLN A 139 6.53 7.06 3.28
CA GLN A 139 6.94 7.22 1.89
C GLN A 139 5.82 6.78 0.97
N MET A 140 5.60 7.55 -0.12
CA MET A 140 4.61 7.23 -1.13
C MET A 140 5.08 7.64 -2.52
N GLN A 141 4.62 6.92 -3.53
CA GLN A 141 4.81 7.22 -4.94
C GLN A 141 3.52 7.77 -5.52
N LEU A 142 3.58 8.95 -6.16
CA LEU A 142 2.43 9.48 -6.88
C LEU A 142 2.12 8.64 -8.13
N VAL A 143 0.83 8.47 -8.38
CA VAL A 143 0.30 7.72 -9.50
C VAL A 143 -0.88 8.43 -10.14
N LYS A 144 -1.03 8.26 -11.45
CA LYS A 144 -2.19 8.73 -12.21
C LYS A 144 -2.82 7.55 -12.95
N PHE A 145 -4.13 7.42 -12.85
CA PHE A 145 -4.86 6.37 -13.56
C PHE A 145 -5.01 6.75 -15.04
N ASP A 146 -4.58 5.89 -15.95
CA ASP A 146 -4.61 6.13 -17.40
C ASP A 146 -5.84 5.58 -18.10
N GLY A 147 -6.77 4.97 -17.33
CA GLY A 147 -7.95 4.28 -17.85
C GLY A 147 -7.82 2.76 -17.84
N SER A 148 -6.64 2.22 -17.52
CA SER A 148 -6.38 0.78 -17.40
C SER A 148 -5.59 0.42 -16.14
N GLU A 149 -4.56 1.21 -15.82
CA GLU A 149 -3.64 0.96 -14.72
C GLU A 149 -3.14 2.24 -14.06
N TRP A 150 -2.44 2.10 -12.94
CA TRP A 150 -1.78 3.20 -12.28
C TRP A 150 -0.39 3.46 -12.88
N VAL A 151 -0.21 4.60 -13.52
CA VAL A 151 1.09 5.06 -14.04
C VAL A 151 1.80 5.88 -12.98
N ARG A 152 2.96 5.41 -12.54
CA ARG A 152 3.81 6.11 -11.56
C ARG A 152 4.46 7.34 -12.19
N PHE A 153 4.54 8.43 -11.43
CA PHE A 153 5.22 9.65 -11.87
C PHE A 153 5.91 10.37 -10.70
N GLY A 154 6.92 11.17 -11.01
CA GLY A 154 7.74 11.85 -10.02
C GLY A 154 8.61 10.90 -9.16
N PRO A 155 9.33 11.43 -8.17
CA PRO A 155 10.08 10.63 -7.21
C PRO A 155 9.18 10.05 -6.11
N VAL A 156 9.70 9.08 -5.37
CA VAL A 156 9.13 8.69 -4.07
C VAL A 156 9.15 9.90 -3.15
N LEU A 157 8.01 10.24 -2.59
CA LEU A 157 7.87 11.35 -1.64
C LEU A 157 8.00 10.80 -0.21
N SER A 158 8.79 11.49 0.61
CA SER A 158 8.87 11.20 2.04
C SER A 158 8.12 12.27 2.81
N GLY A 159 7.21 11.84 3.69
CA GLY A 159 6.53 12.73 4.63
C GLY A 159 7.49 13.14 5.74
N THR A 160 7.69 14.45 5.94
CA THR A 160 8.22 14.94 7.19
C THR A 160 7.06 15.19 8.14
N ARG A 161 7.19 14.82 9.42
CA ARG A 161 6.17 15.14 10.42
C ARG A 161 5.84 16.64 10.40
N VAL A 162 4.63 16.98 9.97
CA VAL A 162 4.06 18.28 10.25
C VAL A 162 3.48 18.19 11.68
N GLY A 163 4.22 18.64 12.69
CA GLY A 163 3.67 18.77 14.03
C GLY A 163 4.37 18.02 15.16
N GLY A 164 5.68 17.94 15.16
CA GLY A 164 6.50 17.55 16.32
C GLY A 164 7.30 18.72 16.88
N GLY A 165 6.71 19.87 17.00
CA GLY A 165 7.20 20.98 17.79
C GLY A 165 6.74 20.77 19.23
N GLY A 166 7.45 19.96 19.97
CA GLY A 166 7.37 19.90 21.41
C GLY A 166 8.61 20.54 21.98
N SER A 167 8.45 21.61 22.64
CA SER A 167 9.38 22.27 23.56
C SER A 167 9.99 21.34 24.59
#